data_6a9559cb9626a34667c50dd7a27671af
#
_entry.id   6a9559cb9626a34667c50dd7a27671af
#
_cell.length_a   1.000
_cell.length_b   1.000
_cell.length_c   1.000
_cell.angle_alpha   90.00
_cell.angle_beta   90.00
_cell.angle_gamma   90.00
#
_symmetry.space_group_name_H-M   'P 1'
#
loop_
_entity.id
_entity.type
_entity.pdbx_description
1 polymer ?
#
loop_
_entity_poly.entity_id
_entity_poly.type
_entity_poly.pdbx_seq_one_letter_code
_entity_poly.pdbx_strand_id
1 'polypeptide(L)'
;MKAIGIYKSLPVEDPDCLVEVEVPTPEPAGRDLLVRVKAVSVNPVDVKVRRRTAGEYAEPRILGWDAAGVVQAVGDAVSLFAVGDEVVYAGDLTRPGCNSELHLVDERIVGKKPASLSFEAAAALPLTTITAWEALFDRLGVKRSATENSGQSVLIIGGAGGVGSIAIQLAKKLAGLRVIATASRTESANWCRELGADLIVNHHHAFREE
;
A
#
# COMPACT_ATOMS: atom_id res chain seq x y z
N MET A 1 -17.51 -15.17 -9.27
CA MET A 1 -17.28 -13.73 -9.11
C MET A 1 -16.34 -13.22 -10.18
N LYS A 2 -16.46 -11.95 -10.56
CA LYS A 2 -15.52 -11.32 -11.51
C LYS A 2 -14.21 -10.96 -10.84
N ALA A 3 -13.11 -11.08 -11.61
CA ALA A 3 -11.77 -10.67 -11.19
C ALA A 3 -10.95 -10.24 -12.41
N ILE A 4 -9.85 -9.52 -12.16
CA ILE A 4 -8.84 -9.19 -13.18
C ILE A 4 -7.58 -9.97 -12.86
N GLY A 5 -7.13 -10.76 -13.82
CA GLY A 5 -5.98 -11.64 -13.65
C GLY A 5 -5.09 -11.71 -14.87
N ILE A 6 -4.06 -12.55 -14.76
CA ILE A 6 -3.13 -12.86 -15.83
C ILE A 6 -2.96 -14.39 -15.94
N TYR A 7 -2.76 -14.88 -17.14
CA TYR A 7 -2.32 -16.26 -17.37
C TYR A 7 -0.81 -16.35 -17.59
N LYS A 8 -0.21 -15.30 -18.13
CA LYS A 8 1.25 -15.19 -18.39
C LYS A 8 1.71 -13.73 -18.38
N SER A 9 3.02 -13.53 -18.31
CA SER A 9 3.59 -12.19 -18.45
C SER A 9 3.63 -11.79 -19.92
N LEU A 10 2.81 -10.81 -20.30
CA LEU A 10 2.75 -10.26 -21.65
C LEU A 10 3.20 -8.78 -21.62
N PRO A 11 3.65 -8.20 -22.76
CA PRO A 11 3.83 -6.76 -22.90
C PRO A 11 2.56 -6.00 -22.50
N VAL A 12 2.70 -4.74 -22.06
CA VAL A 12 1.54 -3.94 -21.61
C VAL A 12 0.63 -3.53 -22.76
N GLU A 13 1.16 -3.54 -23.97
CA GLU A 13 0.47 -3.25 -25.23
C GLU A 13 -0.40 -4.43 -25.73
N ASP A 14 -0.16 -5.62 -25.18
CA ASP A 14 -0.93 -6.80 -25.52
C ASP A 14 -2.32 -6.74 -24.86
N PRO A 15 -3.43 -6.91 -25.60
CA PRO A 15 -4.77 -6.83 -25.04
C PRO A 15 -5.04 -7.89 -23.96
N ASP A 16 -4.33 -9.02 -23.99
CA ASP A 16 -4.46 -10.10 -23.02
C ASP A 16 -3.49 -9.97 -21.84
N CYS A 17 -2.78 -8.84 -21.72
CA CYS A 17 -1.84 -8.58 -20.62
C CYS A 17 -2.50 -8.50 -19.24
N LEU A 18 -3.80 -8.19 -19.21
CA LEU A 18 -4.71 -8.25 -18.07
C LEU A 18 -6.09 -8.62 -18.62
N VAL A 19 -6.72 -9.64 -18.06
CA VAL A 19 -8.00 -10.15 -18.56
C VAL A 19 -9.05 -10.19 -17.45
N GLU A 20 -10.29 -9.86 -17.80
CA GLU A 20 -11.45 -10.13 -16.93
C GLU A 20 -11.75 -11.63 -16.97
N VAL A 21 -11.89 -12.23 -15.80
CA VAL A 21 -12.16 -13.66 -15.63
C VAL A 21 -13.28 -13.87 -14.62
N GLU A 22 -13.98 -14.98 -14.76
CA GLU A 22 -14.89 -15.50 -13.74
C GLU A 22 -14.20 -16.61 -12.96
N VAL A 23 -14.16 -16.44 -11.64
CA VAL A 23 -13.58 -17.41 -10.71
C VAL A 23 -14.59 -17.79 -9.63
N PRO A 24 -14.47 -18.97 -9.00
CA PRO A 24 -15.32 -19.33 -7.87
C PRO A 24 -15.27 -18.28 -6.76
N THR A 25 -16.41 -18.04 -6.12
CA THR A 25 -16.43 -17.21 -4.90
C THR A 25 -15.74 -17.98 -3.77
N PRO A 26 -14.70 -17.40 -3.13
CA PRO A 26 -14.01 -18.09 -2.06
C PRO A 26 -14.84 -18.08 -0.77
N GLU A 27 -14.65 -19.09 0.07
CA GLU A 27 -15.29 -19.19 1.37
C GLU A 27 -14.29 -18.88 2.49
N PRO A 28 -14.63 -18.02 3.47
CA PRO A 28 -13.74 -17.71 4.58
C PRO A 28 -13.67 -18.88 5.57
N ALA A 29 -12.46 -19.21 6.02
CA ALA A 29 -12.20 -20.22 7.03
C ALA A 29 -11.19 -19.71 8.05
N GLY A 30 -11.20 -20.23 9.26
CA GLY A 30 -10.27 -19.83 10.31
C GLY A 30 -10.31 -18.32 10.57
N ARG A 31 -9.20 -17.65 10.38
CA ARG A 31 -9.07 -16.19 10.60
C ARG A 31 -9.31 -15.33 9.35
N ASP A 32 -9.87 -15.90 8.29
CA ASP A 32 -10.12 -15.15 7.05
C ASP A 32 -11.38 -14.29 7.14
N LEU A 33 -11.27 -13.07 6.63
CA LEU A 33 -12.37 -12.19 6.29
C LEU A 33 -12.66 -12.34 4.79
N LEU A 34 -13.91 -12.50 4.41
CA LEU A 34 -14.37 -12.30 3.04
C LEU A 34 -14.78 -10.85 2.88
N VAL A 35 -14.00 -10.08 2.13
CA VAL A 35 -14.23 -8.64 1.94
C VAL A 35 -14.81 -8.38 0.58
N ARG A 36 -15.95 -7.68 0.52
CA ARG A 36 -16.45 -7.06 -0.71
C ARG A 36 -15.60 -5.83 -1.01
N VAL A 37 -14.74 -5.95 -2.01
CA VAL A 37 -13.82 -4.88 -2.42
C VAL A 37 -14.61 -3.71 -2.99
N LYS A 38 -14.30 -2.51 -2.55
CA LYS A 38 -14.88 -1.25 -3.01
C LYS A 38 -13.89 -0.40 -3.80
N ALA A 39 -12.62 -0.46 -3.44
CA ALA A 39 -11.54 0.21 -4.13
C ALA A 39 -10.23 -0.58 -3.97
N VAL A 40 -9.38 -0.47 -4.96
CA VAL A 40 -8.01 -1.01 -4.96
C VAL A 40 -7.03 0.09 -5.33
N SER A 41 -5.77 -0.06 -4.93
CA SER A 41 -4.69 0.82 -5.35
C SER A 41 -3.59 0.03 -6.03
N VAL A 42 -3.08 0.55 -7.14
CA VAL A 42 -2.00 -0.07 -7.90
C VAL A 42 -0.65 0.38 -7.36
N ASN A 43 0.22 -0.57 -7.14
CA ASN A 43 1.57 -0.36 -6.60
C ASN A 43 2.66 -0.93 -7.51
N PRO A 44 3.92 -0.51 -7.37
CA PRO A 44 5.02 -1.10 -8.13
C PRO A 44 5.16 -2.63 -7.99
N VAL A 45 4.66 -3.20 -6.89
CA VAL A 45 4.66 -4.65 -6.67
C VAL A 45 3.76 -5.38 -7.67
N ASP A 46 2.61 -4.82 -8.03
CA ASP A 46 1.70 -5.38 -9.04
C ASP A 46 2.44 -5.60 -10.38
N VAL A 47 3.14 -4.57 -10.82
CA VAL A 47 3.94 -4.61 -12.05
C VAL A 47 5.11 -5.60 -11.94
N LYS A 48 5.79 -5.63 -10.78
CA LYS A 48 6.91 -6.56 -10.54
C LYS A 48 6.45 -8.01 -10.55
N VAL A 49 5.34 -8.30 -9.88
CA VAL A 49 4.76 -9.66 -9.85
C VAL A 49 4.31 -10.08 -11.25
N ARG A 50 3.58 -9.22 -11.96
CA ARG A 50 3.17 -9.46 -13.34
C ARG A 50 4.36 -9.79 -14.24
N ARG A 51 5.44 -8.99 -14.20
CA ARG A 51 6.64 -9.17 -15.03
C ARG A 51 7.48 -10.40 -14.67
N ARG A 52 7.46 -10.83 -13.39
CA ARG A 52 8.24 -11.97 -12.89
C ARG A 52 7.52 -13.31 -13.03
N THR A 53 6.29 -13.31 -13.53
CA THR A 53 5.55 -14.53 -13.82
C THR A 53 6.29 -15.32 -14.90
N ALA A 54 6.82 -16.47 -14.52
CA ALA A 54 7.48 -17.39 -15.43
C ALA A 54 6.48 -18.41 -15.97
N GLY A 55 6.44 -18.58 -17.29
CA GLY A 55 5.55 -19.56 -17.93
C GLY A 55 4.10 -19.09 -18.01
N GLU A 56 3.21 -20.05 -18.16
CA GLU A 56 1.77 -19.86 -18.28
C GLU A 56 1.05 -20.58 -17.14
N TYR A 57 0.10 -19.92 -16.50
CA TYR A 57 -0.73 -20.51 -15.47
C TYR A 57 -1.94 -21.23 -16.08
N ALA A 58 -2.29 -22.39 -15.55
CA ALA A 58 -3.53 -23.08 -15.92
C ALA A 58 -4.78 -22.32 -15.44
N GLU A 59 -4.68 -21.72 -14.24
CA GLU A 59 -5.69 -20.86 -13.65
C GLU A 59 -5.20 -19.41 -13.61
N PRO A 60 -6.10 -18.41 -13.73
CA PRO A 60 -5.67 -17.02 -13.74
C PRO A 60 -5.09 -16.60 -12.39
N ARG A 61 -3.92 -15.96 -12.40
CA ARG A 61 -3.36 -15.33 -11.23
C ARG A 61 -3.97 -13.95 -11.03
N ILE A 62 -4.75 -13.77 -9.97
CA ILE A 62 -5.33 -12.48 -9.60
C ILE A 62 -4.25 -11.64 -8.90
N LEU A 63 -4.08 -10.40 -9.35
CA LEU A 63 -3.15 -9.43 -8.80
C LEU A 63 -3.85 -8.45 -7.83
N GLY A 64 -3.08 -7.50 -7.29
CA GLY A 64 -3.58 -6.46 -6.39
C GLY A 64 -3.34 -6.77 -4.92
N TRP A 65 -2.75 -5.77 -4.20
CA TRP A 65 -2.39 -5.96 -2.80
C TRP A 65 -2.76 -4.77 -1.91
N ASP A 66 -3.41 -3.75 -2.44
CA ASP A 66 -3.98 -2.65 -1.66
C ASP A 66 -5.48 -2.58 -1.91
N ALA A 67 -6.26 -2.70 -0.85
CA ALA A 67 -7.71 -2.67 -0.95
C ALA A 67 -8.39 -1.98 0.23
N ALA A 68 -9.56 -1.45 -0.05
CA ALA A 68 -10.55 -1.04 0.93
C ALA A 68 -11.91 -1.66 0.58
N GLY A 69 -12.67 -2.10 1.58
CA GLY A 69 -13.94 -2.77 1.35
C GLY A 69 -14.74 -2.97 2.62
N VAL A 70 -15.77 -3.80 2.51
CA VAL A 70 -16.69 -4.12 3.61
C VAL A 70 -16.65 -5.63 3.84
N VAL A 71 -16.52 -6.03 5.10
CA VAL A 71 -16.55 -7.44 5.51
C VAL A 71 -17.94 -8.03 5.21
N GLN A 72 -17.98 -9.07 4.37
CA GLN A 72 -19.22 -9.74 3.96
C GLN A 72 -19.47 -11.04 4.73
N ALA A 73 -18.41 -11.76 5.07
CA ALA A 73 -18.44 -12.98 5.87
C ALA A 73 -17.12 -13.13 6.63
N VAL A 74 -17.11 -13.95 7.65
CA VAL A 74 -15.96 -14.19 8.52
C VAL A 74 -15.77 -15.69 8.75
N GLY A 75 -14.51 -16.13 8.88
CA GLY A 75 -14.19 -17.48 9.30
C GLY A 75 -14.48 -17.72 10.79
N ASP A 76 -14.50 -18.97 11.18
CA ASP A 76 -14.92 -19.42 12.52
C ASP A 76 -13.97 -19.03 13.66
N ALA A 77 -12.72 -18.67 13.36
CA ALA A 77 -11.74 -18.21 14.34
C ALA A 77 -11.49 -16.68 14.32
N VAL A 78 -12.29 -15.92 13.55
CA VAL A 78 -12.21 -14.46 13.50
C VAL A 78 -12.73 -13.85 14.81
N SER A 79 -11.98 -12.88 15.33
CA SER A 79 -12.29 -12.20 16.60
C SER A 79 -12.12 -10.68 16.58
N LEU A 80 -11.44 -10.14 15.54
CA LEU A 80 -11.11 -8.71 15.47
C LEU A 80 -12.11 -7.88 14.66
N PHE A 81 -12.89 -8.54 13.80
CA PHE A 81 -13.83 -7.89 12.88
C PHE A 81 -15.16 -8.62 12.82
N ALA A 82 -16.19 -7.91 12.38
CA ALA A 82 -17.54 -8.43 12.16
C ALA A 82 -18.03 -8.11 10.74
N VAL A 83 -19.07 -8.82 10.30
CA VAL A 83 -19.78 -8.51 9.05
C VAL A 83 -20.31 -7.08 9.10
N GLY A 84 -20.05 -6.31 8.04
CA GLY A 84 -20.40 -4.91 7.93
C GLY A 84 -19.26 -3.95 8.28
N ASP A 85 -18.17 -4.41 8.90
CA ASP A 85 -17.00 -3.54 9.18
C ASP A 85 -16.37 -3.03 7.88
N GLU A 86 -16.07 -1.73 7.84
CA GLU A 86 -15.28 -1.12 6.77
C GLU A 86 -13.79 -1.28 7.06
N VAL A 87 -13.05 -1.84 6.10
CA VAL A 87 -11.67 -2.27 6.30
C VAL A 87 -10.74 -1.79 5.19
N VAL A 88 -9.44 -1.71 5.53
CA VAL A 88 -8.31 -1.45 4.61
C VAL A 88 -7.18 -2.42 4.91
N TYR A 89 -6.46 -2.82 3.88
CA TYR A 89 -5.33 -3.74 4.06
C TYR A 89 -4.39 -3.75 2.84
N ALA A 90 -3.13 -4.13 3.08
CA ALA A 90 -2.26 -4.68 2.06
C ALA A 90 -2.34 -6.21 2.16
N GLY A 91 -2.67 -6.87 1.06
CA GLY A 91 -2.85 -8.32 1.03
C GLY A 91 -1.52 -9.08 1.12
N ASP A 92 -1.60 -10.41 1.05
CA ASP A 92 -0.46 -11.32 1.09
C ASP A 92 -0.06 -11.74 -0.34
N LEU A 93 1.23 -11.57 -0.68
CA LEU A 93 1.80 -11.95 -2.00
C LEU A 93 1.72 -13.46 -2.30
N THR A 94 1.55 -14.29 -1.28
CA THR A 94 1.45 -15.76 -1.40
C THR A 94 0.03 -16.24 -1.69
N ARG A 95 -0.95 -15.32 -1.62
CA ARG A 95 -2.37 -15.59 -1.84
C ARG A 95 -2.88 -14.89 -3.12
N PRO A 96 -4.07 -15.26 -3.66
CA PRO A 96 -4.73 -14.49 -4.71
C PRO A 96 -4.88 -13.03 -4.30
N GLY A 97 -4.73 -12.11 -5.26
CA GLY A 97 -4.81 -10.67 -5.01
C GLY A 97 -6.24 -10.12 -4.97
N CYS A 98 -6.34 -8.83 -4.67
CA CYS A 98 -7.61 -8.13 -4.41
C CYS A 98 -8.25 -7.48 -5.65
N ASN A 99 -7.72 -7.68 -6.87
CA ASN A 99 -8.38 -7.20 -8.10
C ASN A 99 -9.57 -8.10 -8.45
N SER A 100 -10.54 -8.18 -7.56
CA SER A 100 -11.74 -9.04 -7.63
C SER A 100 -12.91 -8.42 -6.86
N GLU A 101 -14.13 -8.89 -7.12
CA GLU A 101 -15.31 -8.40 -6.38
C GLU A 101 -15.27 -8.78 -4.89
N LEU A 102 -14.72 -9.96 -4.59
CA LEU A 102 -14.59 -10.49 -3.22
C LEU A 102 -13.17 -11.01 -3.02
N HIS A 103 -12.59 -10.74 -1.85
CA HIS A 103 -11.22 -11.11 -1.53
C HIS A 103 -11.12 -11.70 -0.12
N LEU A 104 -10.32 -12.76 0.03
CA LEU A 104 -10.00 -13.35 1.34
C LEU A 104 -8.72 -12.73 1.89
N VAL A 105 -8.78 -12.28 3.13
CA VAL A 105 -7.63 -11.71 3.84
C VAL A 105 -7.65 -12.14 5.31
N ASP A 106 -6.49 -12.48 5.86
CA ASP A 106 -6.35 -12.81 7.28
C ASP A 106 -6.61 -11.54 8.13
N GLU A 107 -7.48 -11.64 9.14
CA GLU A 107 -7.86 -10.52 10.01
C GLU A 107 -6.66 -9.79 10.65
N ARG A 108 -5.53 -10.49 10.85
CA ARG A 108 -4.35 -9.97 11.54
C ARG A 108 -3.55 -8.95 10.72
N ILE A 109 -3.78 -8.89 9.41
CA ILE A 109 -3.16 -7.90 8.50
C ILE A 109 -4.16 -6.85 8.00
N VAL A 110 -5.30 -6.73 8.65
CA VAL A 110 -6.38 -5.81 8.28
C VAL A 110 -6.50 -4.70 9.31
N GLY A 111 -6.77 -3.49 8.84
CA GLY A 111 -7.11 -2.33 9.68
C GLY A 111 -8.52 -1.83 9.44
N LYS A 112 -9.12 -1.17 10.43
CA LYS A 112 -10.39 -0.46 10.24
C LYS A 112 -10.18 0.75 9.32
N LYS A 113 -11.06 0.91 8.33
CA LYS A 113 -11.03 2.08 7.47
C LYS A 113 -11.35 3.35 8.29
N PRO A 114 -10.55 4.42 8.21
CA PRO A 114 -10.91 5.69 8.83
C PRO A 114 -12.24 6.21 8.28
N ALA A 115 -13.16 6.58 9.17
CA ALA A 115 -14.50 7.08 8.78
C ALA A 115 -14.43 8.37 7.94
N SER A 116 -13.36 9.16 8.10
CA SER A 116 -13.13 10.41 7.35
C SER A 116 -12.67 10.23 5.91
N LEU A 117 -12.32 9.01 5.48
CA LEU A 117 -11.82 8.72 4.14
C LEU A 117 -12.85 7.95 3.32
N SER A 118 -12.93 8.26 2.01
CA SER A 118 -13.61 7.41 1.05
C SER A 118 -12.87 6.07 0.90
N PHE A 119 -13.49 5.07 0.27
CA PHE A 119 -12.84 3.79 0.01
C PHE A 119 -11.61 3.95 -0.90
N GLU A 120 -11.70 4.81 -1.91
CA GLU A 120 -10.61 5.09 -2.85
C GLU A 120 -9.41 5.73 -2.13
N ALA A 121 -9.64 6.75 -1.32
CA ALA A 121 -8.58 7.40 -0.55
C ALA A 121 -7.96 6.44 0.48
N ALA A 122 -8.78 5.60 1.10
CA ALA A 122 -8.33 4.63 2.09
C ALA A 122 -7.52 3.49 1.46
N ALA A 123 -7.93 2.99 0.28
CA ALA A 123 -7.19 1.95 -0.45
C ALA A 123 -5.78 2.37 -0.87
N ALA A 124 -5.52 3.67 -1.02
CA ALA A 124 -4.20 4.17 -1.41
C ALA A 124 -3.15 4.17 -0.27
N LEU A 125 -3.55 3.85 0.96
CA LEU A 125 -2.68 4.01 2.13
C LEU A 125 -1.91 2.74 2.56
N PRO A 126 -2.48 1.53 2.59
CA PRO A 126 -1.93 0.42 3.36
C PRO A 126 -0.48 0.07 3.02
N LEU A 127 -0.18 -0.26 1.77
CA LEU A 127 1.15 -0.73 1.37
C LEU A 127 2.23 0.33 1.54
N THR A 128 1.93 1.56 1.15
CA THR A 128 2.87 2.69 1.29
C THR A 128 3.09 3.05 2.75
N THR A 129 2.05 2.96 3.59
CA THR A 129 2.13 3.23 5.03
C THR A 129 2.95 2.16 5.75
N ILE A 130 2.69 0.87 5.50
CA ILE A 130 3.46 -0.24 6.09
C ILE A 130 4.94 -0.11 5.71
N THR A 131 5.23 0.17 4.43
CA THR A 131 6.60 0.35 3.96
C THR A 131 7.31 1.50 4.67
N ALA A 132 6.66 2.66 4.79
CA ALA A 132 7.23 3.82 5.47
C ALA A 132 7.38 3.59 6.98
N TRP A 133 6.40 2.95 7.62
CA TRP A 133 6.40 2.61 9.03
C TRP A 133 7.54 1.65 9.39
N GLU A 134 7.62 0.51 8.71
CA GLU A 134 8.68 -0.46 8.94
C GLU A 134 10.07 0.13 8.71
N ALA A 135 10.24 0.93 7.63
CA ALA A 135 11.50 1.59 7.36
C ALA A 135 11.93 2.50 8.52
N LEU A 136 11.05 3.39 8.99
CA LEU A 136 11.39 4.36 10.03
C LEU A 136 11.52 3.71 11.41
N PHE A 137 10.53 2.93 11.82
CA PHE A 137 10.42 2.53 13.23
C PHE A 137 11.03 1.16 13.49
N ASP A 138 10.86 0.19 12.59
CA ASP A 138 11.35 -1.17 12.82
C ASP A 138 12.79 -1.37 12.33
N ARG A 139 13.17 -0.76 11.19
CA ARG A 139 14.51 -0.94 10.61
C ARG A 139 15.50 0.12 11.07
N LEU A 140 15.14 1.40 11.01
CA LEU A 140 15.99 2.48 11.48
C LEU A 140 15.92 2.71 12.98
N GLY A 141 14.93 2.12 13.68
CA GLY A 141 14.77 2.24 15.13
C GLY A 141 14.42 3.65 15.61
N VAL A 142 13.90 4.51 14.72
CA VAL A 142 13.44 5.86 15.07
C VAL A 142 12.37 5.76 16.17
N LYS A 143 12.48 6.59 17.19
CA LYS A 143 11.50 6.60 18.27
C LYS A 143 10.26 7.40 17.87
N ARG A 144 9.08 6.97 18.32
CA ARG A 144 7.83 7.74 18.14
C ARG A 144 7.70 8.79 19.21
N SER A 145 8.70 9.66 19.29
CA SER A 145 8.85 10.65 20.35
C SER A 145 9.72 11.81 19.88
N ALA A 146 9.17 13.01 19.83
CA ALA A 146 9.92 14.19 19.45
C ALA A 146 11.06 14.52 20.45
N THR A 147 10.86 14.21 21.72
CA THR A 147 11.86 14.46 22.77
C THR A 147 13.08 13.54 22.60
N GLU A 148 12.85 12.23 22.34
CA GLU A 148 13.94 11.26 22.16
C GLU A 148 14.70 11.47 20.85
N ASN A 149 14.07 12.04 19.84
CA ASN A 149 14.69 12.38 18.56
C ASN A 149 15.15 13.85 18.45
N SER A 150 15.23 14.56 19.57
CA SER A 150 15.60 15.98 19.57
C SER A 150 16.92 16.23 18.83
N GLY A 151 16.93 17.17 17.89
CA GLY A 151 18.09 17.51 17.07
C GLY A 151 18.39 16.51 15.92
N GLN A 152 17.64 15.45 15.80
CA GLN A 152 17.83 14.47 14.72
C GLN A 152 17.11 14.89 13.43
N SER A 153 17.64 14.43 12.30
CA SER A 153 17.05 14.64 10.98
C SER A 153 17.00 13.33 10.19
N VAL A 154 16.09 13.27 9.22
CA VAL A 154 15.98 12.16 8.25
C VAL A 154 16.00 12.72 6.84
N LEU A 155 16.76 12.06 5.95
CA LEU A 155 16.73 12.29 4.51
C LEU A 155 15.81 11.27 3.85
N ILE A 156 14.78 11.75 3.15
CA ILE A 156 13.82 10.93 2.42
C ILE A 156 14.03 11.13 0.92
N ILE A 157 14.60 10.14 0.27
CA ILE A 157 14.83 10.16 -1.18
C ILE A 157 13.52 9.86 -1.90
N GLY A 158 13.16 10.69 -2.90
CA GLY A 158 11.90 10.55 -3.64
C GLY A 158 10.68 10.94 -2.78
N GLY A 159 10.79 12.06 -2.05
CA GLY A 159 9.77 12.50 -1.08
C GLY A 159 8.35 12.62 -1.62
N ALA A 160 8.17 12.95 -2.90
CA ALA A 160 6.85 13.07 -3.54
C ALA A 160 6.26 11.74 -4.02
N GLY A 161 6.99 10.62 -3.91
CA GLY A 161 6.45 9.29 -4.22
C GLY A 161 5.49 8.79 -3.14
N GLY A 162 4.76 7.70 -3.39
CA GLY A 162 3.77 7.15 -2.46
C GLY A 162 4.35 6.89 -1.06
N VAL A 163 5.45 6.14 -0.96
CA VAL A 163 6.12 5.87 0.32
C VAL A 163 6.71 7.14 0.92
N GLY A 164 7.37 7.99 0.10
CA GLY A 164 7.96 9.27 0.56
C GLY A 164 6.92 10.20 1.17
N SER A 165 5.76 10.32 0.55
CA SER A 165 4.64 11.13 1.03
C SER A 165 4.16 10.72 2.43
N ILE A 166 4.08 9.43 2.69
CA ILE A 166 3.71 8.92 4.02
C ILE A 166 4.88 9.05 5.00
N ALA A 167 6.11 8.73 4.56
CA ALA A 167 7.30 8.80 5.41
C ALA A 167 7.55 10.22 5.96
N ILE A 168 7.36 11.27 5.13
CA ILE A 168 7.44 12.67 5.56
C ILE A 168 6.47 12.93 6.73
N GLN A 169 5.22 12.53 6.57
CA GLN A 169 4.19 12.76 7.59
C GLN A 169 4.47 11.99 8.88
N LEU A 170 4.85 10.71 8.79
CA LEU A 170 5.18 9.89 9.96
C LEU A 170 6.41 10.45 10.69
N ALA A 171 7.48 10.75 9.96
CA ALA A 171 8.70 11.32 10.51
C ALA A 171 8.43 12.66 11.22
N LYS A 172 7.59 13.52 10.61
CA LYS A 172 7.26 14.83 11.18
C LYS A 172 6.31 14.73 12.35
N LYS A 173 5.19 14.01 12.20
CA LYS A 173 4.09 14.06 13.17
C LYS A 173 4.27 13.09 14.34
N LEU A 174 4.87 11.91 14.11
CA LEU A 174 5.04 10.91 15.16
C LEU A 174 6.43 10.92 15.77
N ALA A 175 7.46 11.19 14.97
CA ALA A 175 8.84 11.16 15.46
C ALA A 175 9.41 12.54 15.80
N GLY A 176 8.81 13.64 15.32
CA GLY A 176 9.29 15.00 15.55
C GLY A 176 10.63 15.31 14.90
N LEU A 177 11.01 14.58 13.85
CA LEU A 177 12.27 14.75 13.14
C LEU A 177 12.28 16.03 12.30
N ARG A 178 13.47 16.55 12.05
CA ARG A 178 13.70 17.45 10.93
C ARG A 178 13.72 16.62 9.65
N VAL A 179 12.82 16.92 8.70
CA VAL A 179 12.64 16.16 7.47
C VAL A 179 13.26 16.88 6.29
N ILE A 180 14.22 16.21 5.65
CA ILE A 180 14.84 16.61 4.39
C ILE A 180 14.31 15.68 3.30
N ALA A 181 13.71 16.22 2.25
CA ALA A 181 13.16 15.39 1.17
C ALA A 181 13.79 15.75 -0.17
N THR A 182 14.02 14.75 -1.02
CA THR A 182 14.49 15.02 -2.38
C THR A 182 13.33 15.13 -3.35
N ALA A 183 13.32 16.20 -4.14
CA ALA A 183 12.40 16.44 -5.26
C ALA A 183 13.06 17.35 -6.30
N SER A 184 12.85 17.06 -7.60
CA SER A 184 13.49 17.82 -8.69
C SER A 184 12.54 18.72 -9.48
N ARG A 185 11.22 18.50 -9.36
CA ARG A 185 10.18 19.31 -10.01
C ARG A 185 9.50 20.21 -8.99
N THR A 186 9.06 21.39 -9.41
CA THR A 186 8.39 22.39 -8.56
C THR A 186 7.17 21.81 -7.85
N GLU A 187 6.30 21.09 -8.57
CA GLU A 187 5.09 20.47 -8.02
C GLU A 187 5.44 19.43 -6.95
N SER A 188 6.44 18.59 -7.22
CA SER A 188 6.92 17.58 -6.27
C SER A 188 7.53 18.21 -5.02
N ALA A 189 8.28 19.31 -5.18
CA ALA A 189 8.85 20.06 -4.07
C ALA A 189 7.76 20.70 -3.18
N ASN A 190 6.75 21.33 -3.81
CA ASN A 190 5.63 21.93 -3.09
C ASN A 190 4.82 20.85 -2.34
N TRP A 191 4.53 19.72 -2.98
CA TRP A 191 3.89 18.57 -2.33
C TRP A 191 4.64 18.12 -1.08
N CYS A 192 5.97 17.95 -1.16
CA CYS A 192 6.76 17.57 0.02
C CYS A 192 6.67 18.60 1.14
N ARG A 193 6.67 19.91 0.83
CA ARG A 193 6.52 20.98 1.84
C ARG A 193 5.14 20.93 2.50
N GLU A 194 4.08 20.77 1.71
CA GLU A 194 2.70 20.64 2.22
C GLU A 194 2.56 19.45 3.18
N LEU A 195 3.27 18.36 2.92
CA LEU A 195 3.29 17.17 3.79
C LEU A 195 4.15 17.37 5.07
N GLY A 196 4.97 18.42 5.13
CA GLY A 196 5.74 18.79 6.32
C GLY A 196 7.25 18.60 6.19
N ALA A 197 7.81 18.49 4.99
CA ALA A 197 9.25 18.51 4.81
C ALA A 197 9.82 19.90 5.13
N ASP A 198 10.88 19.96 5.95
CA ASP A 198 11.52 21.19 6.38
C ASP A 198 12.49 21.73 5.32
N LEU A 199 13.11 20.84 4.54
CA LEU A 199 14.05 21.18 3.48
C LEU A 199 13.81 20.29 2.26
N ILE A 200 13.91 20.90 1.08
CA ILE A 200 13.86 20.17 -0.19
C ILE A 200 15.22 20.30 -0.87
N VAL A 201 15.76 19.14 -1.26
CA VAL A 201 17.03 19.04 -2.00
C VAL A 201 16.74 18.54 -3.42
N ASN A 202 17.32 19.20 -4.41
CA ASN A 202 17.19 18.75 -5.80
C ASN A 202 18.28 17.73 -6.12
N HIS A 203 17.89 16.47 -6.32
CA HIS A 203 18.81 15.37 -6.59
C HIS A 203 19.51 15.43 -7.97
N HIS A 204 19.22 16.43 -8.80
CA HIS A 204 19.98 16.71 -10.02
C HIS A 204 21.20 17.60 -9.77
N HIS A 205 21.35 18.17 -8.58
CA HIS A 205 22.49 18.96 -8.13
C HIS A 205 23.34 18.17 -7.11
N ALA A 206 24.58 18.60 -6.92
CA ALA A 206 25.44 17.98 -5.91
C ALA A 206 24.95 18.37 -4.49
N PHE A 207 24.63 17.40 -3.66
CA PHE A 207 24.09 17.59 -2.29
C PHE A 207 25.03 18.41 -1.35
N ARG A 208 26.28 18.63 -1.73
CA ARG A 208 27.25 19.38 -0.92
C ARG A 208 27.15 20.90 -1.08
N GLU A 209 26.38 21.37 -2.04
CA GLU A 209 26.24 22.78 -2.40
C GLU A 209 24.90 23.38 -1.90
N GLU A 210 24.02 22.56 -1.36
CA GLU A 210 22.70 22.91 -0.78
C GLU A 210 22.71 22.66 0.75
#